data_84421756392c22ac770d28911dc25ed3
#
_entry.id   84421756392c22ac770d28911dc25ed3
#
_cell.length_a   1.000
_cell.length_b   1.000
_cell.length_c   1.000
_cell.angle_alpha   90.00
_cell.angle_beta   90.00
_cell.angle_gamma   90.00
#
_symmetry.space_group_name_H-M   'P 1'
#
loop_
_entity.id
_entity.type
_entity.pdbx_description
1 polymer ?
#
loop_
_entity_poly.entity_id
_entity_poly.type
_entity_poly.pdbx_seq_one_letter_code
_entity_poly.pdbx_strand_id
1 'polypeptide(L)'
;MESTAVTLKPELVEELMKCIRSPQDMFGPEGLFQRLKGALMERLLEAEMAEHLGFEKNAGDGKKRGNTRNGYSQKTVQTESGPVEIRVPRDRKGTFEPQLVAKHQRRLEGFDDKVLALYARGMSVRDIQSQLYELYGAEVSPDLITRVTDSVLEQAKEWQSRTLEAIYPIVYIDALFVSVRDGGTVSKKAVYVALGVRVDGTREVLGLWMDATEGARFWLRVLTDLKNRGIQDIFFVCCDGLSGFPQAIETAFPRAIVQTCIVHMIRASLRYVTAGDRKLVVASLRDIYTADTEEAAVAALDAFDKRWLTKYPSVSKLWRSRWNEFTPFLAFPKEIRTILYTTNVIESLNFQLRKVLRPKGHFPTDDAVTKILYLTIQRAQLRWKPNKNLWGRALAHFAIMFENRLPA
;
A
#
# COMPACT_ATOMS: atom_id res chain seq x y z
N MET A 1 27.22 11.71 7.88
CA MET A 1 27.68 12.83 7.02
C MET A 1 27.05 14.10 7.56
N GLU A 2 27.86 14.97 8.16
CA GLU A 2 27.39 16.28 8.62
C GLU A 2 27.01 17.12 7.40
N SER A 3 25.79 17.57 7.36
CA SER A 3 25.30 18.52 6.36
C SER A 3 25.95 19.87 6.63
N THR A 4 26.97 20.23 5.86
CA THR A 4 27.54 21.57 5.88
C THR A 4 26.50 22.53 5.30
N ALA A 5 25.84 23.28 6.15
CA ALA A 5 24.87 24.30 5.72
C ALA A 5 25.65 25.38 4.94
N VAL A 6 25.42 25.45 3.63
CA VAL A 6 26.00 26.48 2.76
C VAL A 6 25.26 27.79 3.02
N THR A 7 25.92 28.74 3.65
CA THR A 7 25.38 30.10 3.85
C THR A 7 25.60 30.89 2.59
N LEU A 8 24.53 31.36 1.94
CA LEU A 8 24.63 32.25 0.78
C LEU A 8 25.09 33.65 1.23
N LYS A 9 25.97 34.27 0.43
CA LYS A 9 26.42 35.64 0.69
C LYS A 9 25.26 36.61 0.51
N PRO A 10 25.06 37.58 1.43
CA PRO A 10 23.94 38.52 1.34
C PRO A 10 23.90 39.29 0.00
N GLU A 11 25.06 39.68 -0.55
CA GLU A 11 25.13 40.39 -1.83
C GLU A 11 24.54 39.55 -2.99
N LEU A 12 24.79 38.22 -2.99
CA LEU A 12 24.23 37.31 -3.99
C LEU A 12 22.72 37.21 -3.86
N VAL A 13 22.19 37.16 -2.63
CA VAL A 13 20.76 37.14 -2.37
C VAL A 13 20.08 38.40 -2.85
N GLU A 14 20.66 39.57 -2.58
CA GLU A 14 20.14 40.87 -3.06
C GLU A 14 20.17 40.97 -4.59
N GLU A 15 21.21 40.47 -5.25
CA GLU A 15 21.30 40.44 -6.70
C GLU A 15 20.21 39.55 -7.33
N LEU A 16 19.97 38.36 -6.76
CA LEU A 16 18.89 37.46 -7.18
C LEU A 16 17.49 38.05 -6.94
N MET A 17 17.29 38.76 -5.83
CA MET A 17 16.02 39.42 -5.52
C MET A 17 15.65 40.52 -6.51
N LYS A 18 16.60 41.20 -7.14
CA LYS A 18 16.33 42.20 -8.19
C LYS A 18 15.57 41.64 -9.39
N CYS A 19 15.66 40.33 -9.61
CA CYS A 19 15.01 39.65 -10.74
C CYS A 19 13.60 39.16 -10.40
N ILE A 20 13.13 39.28 -9.14
CA ILE A 20 11.88 38.73 -8.65
C ILE A 20 10.86 39.85 -8.44
N ARG A 21 9.75 39.84 -9.18
CA ARG A 21 8.62 40.79 -9.04
C ARG A 21 7.34 40.06 -8.61
N SER A 22 7.26 38.76 -8.84
CA SER A 22 6.10 37.92 -8.51
C SER A 22 6.53 36.54 -8.00
N PRO A 23 5.68 35.80 -7.29
CA PRO A 23 5.94 34.41 -6.93
C PRO A 23 6.25 33.52 -8.15
N GLN A 24 5.69 33.82 -9.31
CA GLN A 24 5.95 33.11 -10.56
C GLN A 24 7.37 33.29 -11.08
N ASP A 25 7.95 34.49 -10.93
CA ASP A 25 9.35 34.75 -11.30
C ASP A 25 10.32 33.94 -10.45
N MET A 26 9.90 33.53 -9.26
CA MET A 26 10.69 32.72 -8.33
C MET A 26 10.49 31.22 -8.53
N PHE A 27 9.22 30.77 -8.54
CA PHE A 27 8.83 29.35 -8.46
C PHE A 27 8.21 28.81 -9.76
N GLY A 28 7.94 29.65 -10.75
CA GLY A 28 7.34 29.23 -12.03
C GLY A 28 8.25 28.30 -12.84
N PRO A 29 7.74 27.70 -13.93
CA PRO A 29 8.48 26.77 -14.79
C PRO A 29 9.79 27.37 -15.36
N GLU A 30 9.81 28.67 -15.61
CA GLU A 30 10.99 29.42 -16.05
C GLU A 30 11.54 30.36 -14.95
N GLY A 31 11.10 30.13 -13.72
CA GLY A 31 11.47 30.94 -12.56
C GLY A 31 12.92 30.83 -12.15
N LEU A 32 13.35 31.73 -11.26
CA LEU A 32 14.73 31.85 -10.80
C LEU A 32 15.29 30.52 -10.28
N PHE A 33 14.52 29.73 -9.52
CA PHE A 33 14.98 28.46 -8.97
C PHE A 33 15.27 27.43 -10.05
N GLN A 34 14.45 27.34 -11.11
CA GLN A 34 14.70 26.42 -12.22
C GLN A 34 15.94 26.82 -13.02
N ARG A 35 16.09 28.12 -13.28
CA ARG A 35 17.26 28.67 -13.98
C ARG A 35 18.54 28.48 -13.18
N LEU A 36 18.51 28.73 -11.86
CA LEU A 36 19.64 28.50 -10.95
C LEU A 36 20.04 27.04 -10.90
N LYS A 37 19.05 26.14 -10.80
CA LYS A 37 19.27 24.70 -10.81
C LYS A 37 19.93 24.25 -12.12
N GLY A 38 19.42 24.71 -13.27
CA GLY A 38 20.01 24.43 -14.56
C GLY A 38 21.47 24.92 -14.66
N ALA A 39 21.73 26.16 -14.24
CA ALA A 39 23.09 26.74 -14.26
C ALA A 39 24.06 25.97 -13.36
N LEU A 40 23.63 25.54 -12.16
CA LEU A 40 24.44 24.70 -11.27
C LEU A 40 24.74 23.34 -11.89
N MET A 41 23.74 22.69 -12.49
CA MET A 41 23.93 21.41 -13.19
C MET A 41 24.90 21.55 -14.37
N GLU A 42 24.76 22.58 -15.20
CA GLU A 42 25.69 22.84 -16.30
C GLU A 42 27.12 23.06 -15.79
N ARG A 43 27.27 23.75 -14.68
CA ARG A 43 28.58 24.02 -14.06
C ARG A 43 29.25 22.74 -13.55
N LEU A 44 28.48 21.85 -12.91
CA LEU A 44 28.96 20.54 -12.47
C LEU A 44 29.35 19.66 -13.66
N LEU A 45 28.53 19.60 -14.70
CA LEU A 45 28.85 18.86 -15.95
C LEU A 45 30.10 19.38 -16.64
N GLU A 46 30.37 20.70 -16.60
CA GLU A 46 31.61 21.28 -17.10
C GLU A 46 32.83 20.87 -16.26
N ALA A 47 32.68 20.78 -14.93
CA ALA A 47 33.73 20.27 -14.05
C ALA A 47 34.03 18.78 -14.32
N GLU A 48 33.01 17.93 -14.47
CA GLU A 48 33.19 16.51 -14.88
C GLU A 48 33.90 16.40 -16.25
N MET A 49 33.55 17.26 -17.21
CA MET A 49 34.20 17.29 -18.51
C MET A 49 35.68 17.75 -18.40
N ALA A 50 35.99 18.71 -17.52
CA ALA A 50 37.37 19.16 -17.30
C ALA A 50 38.20 18.04 -16.66
N GLU A 51 37.65 17.31 -15.71
CA GLU A 51 38.28 16.15 -15.10
C GLU A 51 38.50 15.01 -16.14
N HIS A 52 37.49 14.69 -16.95
CA HIS A 52 37.58 13.69 -18.00
C HIS A 52 38.66 13.99 -19.05
N LEU A 53 38.80 15.25 -19.46
CA LEU A 53 39.78 15.67 -20.44
C LEU A 53 41.16 15.96 -19.84
N GLY A 54 41.22 16.22 -18.52
CA GLY A 54 42.42 16.59 -17.80
C GLY A 54 42.89 18.06 -18.05
N PHE A 55 41.99 18.95 -18.52
CA PHE A 55 42.24 20.37 -18.69
C PHE A 55 40.98 21.21 -18.68
N GLU A 56 41.12 22.44 -18.17
CA GLU A 56 40.03 23.41 -18.08
C GLU A 56 39.60 23.96 -19.44
N LYS A 57 38.40 24.55 -19.49
CA LYS A 57 37.90 25.25 -20.67
C LYS A 57 38.81 26.42 -21.00
N ASN A 58 39.21 26.54 -22.27
CA ASN A 58 40.12 27.58 -22.79
C ASN A 58 41.60 27.43 -22.36
N ALA A 59 42.00 26.33 -21.74
CA ALA A 59 43.41 26.07 -21.50
C ALA A 59 44.15 25.82 -22.84
N GLY A 60 45.29 26.50 -23.09
CA GLY A 60 46.02 26.46 -24.36
C GLY A 60 46.56 25.06 -24.75
N ASP A 61 46.68 24.14 -23.79
CA ASP A 61 47.27 22.79 -23.98
C ASP A 61 46.32 21.71 -24.54
N GLY A 62 45.02 22.04 -24.69
CA GLY A 62 44.02 21.07 -25.12
C GLY A 62 44.22 20.41 -26.47
N LYS A 63 44.91 21.10 -27.41
CA LYS A 63 45.18 20.59 -28.75
C LYS A 63 46.20 19.45 -28.80
N LYS A 64 47.01 19.26 -27.77
CA LYS A 64 48.09 18.27 -27.71
C LYS A 64 47.67 16.93 -27.10
N ARG A 65 46.49 16.81 -26.50
CA ARG A 65 46.09 15.63 -25.70
C ARG A 65 45.15 14.64 -26.41
N GLY A 66 44.89 14.79 -27.68
CA GLY A 66 44.20 13.77 -28.53
C GLY A 66 42.68 13.71 -28.37
N ASN A 67 42.06 14.35 -27.35
CA ASN A 67 40.62 14.53 -27.23
C ASN A 67 40.30 15.97 -26.83
N THR A 68 39.22 16.55 -27.34
CA THR A 68 38.85 17.95 -27.11
C THR A 68 37.33 18.08 -26.93
N ARG A 69 36.91 19.20 -26.33
CA ARG A 69 35.50 19.57 -26.28
C ARG A 69 34.88 19.71 -27.66
N ASN A 70 33.64 19.27 -27.82
CA ASN A 70 32.90 19.29 -29.09
C ASN A 70 31.49 19.86 -28.92
N GLY A 71 31.40 21.05 -28.35
CA GLY A 71 30.13 21.72 -28.15
C GLY A 71 29.26 21.08 -27.07
N TYR A 72 27.96 21.32 -27.15
CA TYR A 72 26.95 20.89 -26.19
C TYR A 72 25.79 20.20 -26.89
N SER A 73 25.08 19.36 -26.16
CA SER A 73 23.73 18.88 -26.51
C SER A 73 22.71 19.47 -25.52
N GLN A 74 21.62 20.00 -26.03
CA GLN A 74 20.49 20.42 -25.19
C GLN A 74 19.73 19.18 -24.70
N LYS A 75 19.31 19.22 -23.45
CA LYS A 75 18.60 18.14 -22.79
C LYS A 75 17.64 18.67 -21.74
N THR A 76 16.38 18.28 -21.81
CA THR A 76 15.40 18.55 -20.72
C THR A 76 15.41 17.39 -19.76
N VAL A 77 15.62 17.68 -18.48
CA VAL A 77 15.63 16.68 -17.40
C VAL A 77 14.47 16.96 -16.46
N GLN A 78 13.61 15.96 -16.25
CA GLN A 78 12.54 16.03 -15.27
C GLN A 78 13.10 15.91 -13.85
N THR A 79 12.77 16.89 -13.01
CA THR A 79 13.20 16.95 -11.61
C THR A 79 11.98 16.99 -10.68
N GLU A 80 12.20 16.91 -9.39
CA GLU A 80 11.13 17.05 -8.40
C GLU A 80 10.37 18.38 -8.48
N SER A 81 11.02 19.44 -8.90
CA SER A 81 10.43 20.78 -8.99
C SER A 81 10.03 21.18 -10.42
N GLY A 82 10.02 20.22 -11.35
CA GLY A 82 9.65 20.43 -12.75
C GLY A 82 10.79 20.19 -13.74
N PRO A 83 10.55 20.44 -15.04
CA PRO A 83 11.55 20.26 -16.07
C PRO A 83 12.65 21.33 -15.97
N VAL A 84 13.89 20.92 -16.17
CA VAL A 84 15.06 21.81 -16.22
C VAL A 84 15.77 21.57 -17.54
N GLU A 85 15.93 22.62 -18.33
CA GLU A 85 16.75 22.57 -19.54
C GLU A 85 18.21 22.76 -19.16
N ILE A 86 19.07 21.87 -19.68
CA ILE A 86 20.52 21.90 -19.46
C ILE A 86 21.28 21.68 -20.75
N ARG A 87 22.45 22.25 -20.83
CA ARG A 87 23.43 21.99 -21.87
C ARG A 87 24.49 21.01 -21.39
N VAL A 88 24.48 19.80 -21.92
CA VAL A 88 25.45 18.74 -21.57
C VAL A 88 26.66 18.87 -22.50
N PRO A 89 27.90 19.05 -21.99
CA PRO A 89 29.08 19.13 -22.82
C PRO A 89 29.37 17.80 -23.49
N ARG A 90 30.01 17.87 -24.68
CA ARG A 90 30.46 16.70 -25.45
C ARG A 90 31.94 16.78 -25.75
N ASP A 91 32.58 15.65 -25.78
CA ASP A 91 33.94 15.50 -26.27
C ASP A 91 33.95 15.02 -27.75
N ARG A 92 35.06 15.20 -28.42
CA ARG A 92 35.20 14.86 -29.85
C ARG A 92 35.20 13.36 -30.10
N LYS A 93 35.71 12.57 -29.17
CA LYS A 93 35.73 11.10 -29.26
C LYS A 93 34.43 10.43 -28.78
N GLY A 94 33.50 11.17 -28.15
CA GLY A 94 32.26 10.65 -27.65
C GLY A 94 32.42 9.74 -26.40
N THR A 95 33.56 9.82 -25.72
CA THR A 95 33.92 8.97 -24.57
C THR A 95 33.50 9.56 -23.23
N PHE A 96 33.09 10.82 -23.18
CA PHE A 96 32.60 11.45 -21.97
C PHE A 96 31.29 10.81 -21.52
N GLU A 97 31.26 10.32 -20.31
CA GLU A 97 30.09 9.78 -19.62
C GLU A 97 29.80 10.59 -18.37
N PRO A 98 28.88 11.58 -18.43
CA PRO A 98 28.53 12.38 -17.29
C PRO A 98 27.88 11.55 -16.20
N GLN A 99 28.30 11.78 -14.94
CA GLN A 99 27.76 11.06 -13.76
C GLN A 99 26.53 11.76 -13.18
N LEU A 100 26.54 13.11 -13.18
CA LEU A 100 25.42 13.89 -12.65
C LEU A 100 24.10 13.62 -13.38
N VAL A 101 24.17 13.52 -14.72
CA VAL A 101 23.04 13.21 -15.60
C VAL A 101 23.55 12.28 -16.70
N ALA A 102 23.44 10.98 -16.48
CA ALA A 102 23.96 9.97 -17.40
C ALA A 102 23.42 10.14 -18.84
N LYS A 103 24.17 9.62 -19.85
CA LYS A 103 23.67 9.57 -21.22
C LYS A 103 22.28 8.94 -21.25
N HIS A 104 21.34 9.55 -21.97
CA HIS A 104 19.94 9.12 -22.10
C HIS A 104 19.07 9.24 -20.82
N GLN A 105 19.62 9.59 -19.66
CA GLN A 105 18.83 9.88 -18.48
C GLN A 105 18.07 11.19 -18.68
N ARG A 106 16.75 11.17 -18.59
CA ARG A 106 15.86 12.33 -18.70
C ARG A 106 15.12 12.66 -17.41
N ARG A 107 15.44 11.97 -16.31
CA ARG A 107 14.80 12.12 -15.01
C ARG A 107 15.83 12.05 -13.90
N LEU A 108 15.71 12.91 -12.91
CA LEU A 108 16.47 12.82 -11.66
C LEU A 108 15.66 12.02 -10.64
N GLU A 109 16.32 11.57 -9.59
CA GLU A 109 15.70 10.95 -8.43
C GLU A 109 14.57 11.82 -7.87
N GLY A 110 13.51 11.18 -7.34
CA GLY A 110 12.35 11.85 -6.76
C GLY A 110 11.20 12.14 -7.73
N PHE A 111 11.42 12.20 -9.05
CA PHE A 111 10.32 12.36 -10.01
C PHE A 111 9.42 11.10 -10.05
N ASP A 112 10.04 9.93 -10.15
CA ASP A 112 9.33 8.65 -10.19
C ASP A 112 8.54 8.44 -8.89
N ASP A 113 9.10 8.79 -7.73
CA ASP A 113 8.43 8.70 -6.43
C ASP A 113 7.16 9.56 -6.36
N LYS A 114 7.17 10.74 -6.99
CA LYS A 114 5.97 11.60 -7.09
C LYS A 114 4.90 10.97 -7.96
N VAL A 115 5.26 10.41 -9.11
CA VAL A 115 4.33 9.67 -9.98
C VAL A 115 3.71 8.50 -9.19
N LEU A 116 4.53 7.72 -8.50
CA LEU A 116 4.08 6.60 -7.68
C LEU A 116 3.18 7.04 -6.53
N ALA A 117 3.51 8.17 -5.88
CA ALA A 117 2.69 8.72 -4.80
C ALA A 117 1.29 9.17 -5.28
N LEU A 118 1.19 9.76 -6.47
CA LEU A 118 -0.07 10.14 -7.10
C LEU A 118 -0.87 8.90 -7.53
N TYR A 119 -0.20 7.93 -8.14
CA TYR A 119 -0.82 6.66 -8.53
C TYR A 119 -1.35 5.89 -7.31
N ALA A 120 -0.60 5.83 -6.21
CA ALA A 120 -1.01 5.21 -4.94
C ALA A 120 -2.21 5.91 -4.27
N ARG A 121 -2.56 7.13 -4.68
CA ARG A 121 -3.78 7.84 -4.25
C ARG A 121 -5.01 7.51 -5.10
N GLY A 122 -4.84 6.67 -6.13
CA GLY A 122 -5.92 6.26 -7.01
C GLY A 122 -6.06 7.09 -8.28
N MET A 123 -5.14 8.01 -8.56
CA MET A 123 -5.20 8.83 -9.79
C MET A 123 -4.99 7.95 -11.02
N SER A 124 -5.73 8.25 -12.09
CA SER A 124 -5.50 7.65 -13.39
C SER A 124 -4.23 8.23 -14.05
N VAL A 125 -3.73 7.59 -15.11
CA VAL A 125 -2.59 8.11 -15.87
C VAL A 125 -2.89 9.53 -16.38
N ARG A 126 -4.11 9.80 -16.83
CA ARG A 126 -4.53 11.13 -17.31
C ARG A 126 -4.58 12.16 -16.20
N ASP A 127 -5.10 11.79 -15.01
CA ASP A 127 -5.14 12.69 -13.86
C ASP A 127 -3.72 13.04 -13.40
N ILE A 128 -2.79 12.06 -13.43
CA ILE A 128 -1.37 12.28 -13.12
C ILE A 128 -0.73 13.25 -14.12
N GLN A 129 -1.02 13.08 -15.43
CA GLN A 129 -0.55 14.02 -16.45
C GLN A 129 -1.05 15.45 -16.18
N SER A 130 -2.35 15.62 -15.98
CA SER A 130 -2.95 16.95 -15.67
C SER A 130 -2.32 17.55 -14.42
N GLN A 131 -2.18 16.75 -13.35
CA GLN A 131 -1.62 17.21 -12.08
C GLN A 131 -0.14 17.62 -12.20
N LEU A 132 0.66 16.86 -12.95
CA LEU A 132 2.07 17.20 -13.19
C LEU A 132 2.20 18.46 -14.06
N TYR A 133 1.32 18.63 -15.04
CA TYR A 133 1.27 19.83 -15.85
C TYR A 133 0.85 21.06 -15.04
N GLU A 134 -0.21 20.96 -14.24
CA GLU A 134 -0.70 22.06 -13.39
C GLU A 134 0.34 22.50 -12.35
N LEU A 135 1.01 21.56 -11.69
CA LEU A 135 1.94 21.85 -10.60
C LEU A 135 3.33 22.28 -11.08
N TYR A 136 3.76 21.72 -12.20
CA TYR A 136 5.18 21.82 -12.61
C TYR A 136 5.37 22.29 -14.06
N GLY A 137 4.30 22.52 -14.82
CA GLY A 137 4.39 22.77 -16.26
C GLY A 137 5.00 21.62 -17.06
N ALA A 138 5.04 20.40 -16.47
CA ALA A 138 5.72 19.25 -17.06
C ALA A 138 4.81 18.46 -17.97
N GLU A 139 5.09 18.45 -19.27
CA GLU A 139 4.45 17.53 -20.21
C GLU A 139 5.06 16.13 -20.06
N VAL A 140 4.25 15.20 -19.58
CA VAL A 140 4.64 13.81 -19.34
C VAL A 140 3.80 12.87 -20.17
N SER A 141 4.43 11.98 -20.95
CA SER A 141 3.69 11.04 -21.78
C SER A 141 2.99 9.96 -20.94
N PRO A 142 1.82 9.43 -21.39
CA PRO A 142 1.16 8.29 -20.74
C PRO A 142 2.08 7.08 -20.59
N ASP A 143 2.91 6.81 -21.60
CA ASP A 143 3.84 5.68 -21.60
C ASP A 143 4.94 5.83 -20.53
N LEU A 144 5.36 7.05 -20.25
CA LEU A 144 6.32 7.29 -19.17
C LEU A 144 5.70 6.96 -17.81
N ILE A 145 4.49 7.45 -17.54
CA ILE A 145 3.78 7.15 -16.29
C ILE A 145 3.54 5.65 -16.15
N THR A 146 3.17 4.99 -17.23
CA THR A 146 2.97 3.54 -17.27
C THR A 146 4.27 2.81 -16.92
N ARG A 147 5.39 3.15 -17.55
CA ARG A 147 6.70 2.54 -17.24
C ARG A 147 7.14 2.76 -15.81
N VAL A 148 6.96 3.98 -15.27
CA VAL A 148 7.26 4.27 -13.87
C VAL A 148 6.40 3.41 -12.93
N THR A 149 5.11 3.28 -13.22
CA THR A 149 4.23 2.43 -12.40
C THR A 149 4.47 0.94 -12.61
N ASP A 150 4.99 0.52 -13.76
CA ASP A 150 5.33 -0.89 -14.04
C ASP A 150 6.55 -1.36 -13.26
N SER A 151 7.49 -0.47 -12.95
CA SER A 151 8.64 -0.80 -12.09
C SER A 151 8.23 -1.31 -10.70
N VAL A 152 7.02 -0.98 -10.26
CA VAL A 152 6.45 -1.45 -8.99
C VAL A 152 6.06 -2.93 -9.03
N LEU A 153 5.82 -3.51 -10.22
CA LEU A 153 5.41 -4.91 -10.33
C LEU A 153 6.46 -5.89 -9.79
N GLU A 154 7.73 -5.64 -10.06
CA GLU A 154 8.81 -6.49 -9.54
C GLU A 154 8.88 -6.39 -8.01
N GLN A 155 8.77 -5.19 -7.46
CA GLN A 155 8.71 -4.99 -6.01
C GLN A 155 7.46 -5.66 -5.40
N ALA A 156 6.32 -5.61 -6.07
CA ALA A 156 5.11 -6.29 -5.63
C ALA A 156 5.26 -7.82 -5.65
N LYS A 157 5.95 -8.38 -6.64
CA LYS A 157 6.25 -9.82 -6.71
C LYS A 157 7.23 -10.25 -5.61
N GLU A 158 8.30 -9.50 -5.39
CA GLU A 158 9.25 -9.74 -4.30
C GLU A 158 8.55 -9.68 -2.94
N TRP A 159 7.73 -8.66 -2.73
CA TRP A 159 6.92 -8.53 -1.52
C TRP A 159 5.95 -9.70 -1.35
N GLN A 160 5.29 -10.15 -2.41
CA GLN A 160 4.36 -11.27 -2.38
C GLN A 160 5.07 -12.61 -2.08
N SER A 161 6.31 -12.78 -2.51
CA SER A 161 7.09 -14.02 -2.31
C SER A 161 8.02 -13.99 -1.08
N ARG A 162 8.07 -12.88 -0.35
CA ARG A 162 8.95 -12.73 0.81
C ARG A 162 8.70 -13.78 1.89
N THR A 163 9.73 -14.12 2.63
CA THR A 163 9.62 -14.95 3.84
C THR A 163 8.73 -14.27 4.88
N LEU A 164 7.93 -15.06 5.57
CA LEU A 164 7.03 -14.64 6.63
C LEU A 164 7.50 -15.19 7.97
N GLU A 165 6.97 -14.64 9.08
CA GLU A 165 7.23 -15.16 10.41
C GLU A 165 6.66 -16.59 10.56
N ALA A 166 7.28 -17.39 11.42
CA ALA A 166 6.82 -18.76 11.64
C ALA A 166 5.46 -18.84 12.33
N ILE A 167 5.12 -17.84 13.15
CA ILE A 167 3.91 -17.86 13.98
C ILE A 167 3.15 -16.54 13.85
N TYR A 168 1.86 -16.68 13.55
CA TYR A 168 0.91 -15.57 13.60
C TYR A 168 -0.25 -15.93 14.55
N PRO A 169 -0.33 -15.32 15.74
CA PRO A 169 -1.46 -15.55 16.64
C PRO A 169 -2.82 -15.31 15.99
N ILE A 170 -2.93 -14.32 15.09
CA ILE A 170 -4.17 -14.04 14.39
C ILE A 170 -3.89 -13.71 12.94
N VAL A 171 -4.66 -14.32 12.03
CA VAL A 171 -4.71 -13.99 10.61
C VAL A 171 -6.14 -13.59 10.24
N TYR A 172 -6.30 -12.42 9.65
CA TYR A 172 -7.57 -11.96 9.08
C TYR A 172 -7.54 -12.12 7.57
N ILE A 173 -8.62 -12.65 7.00
CA ILE A 173 -8.79 -12.76 5.54
C ILE A 173 -10.11 -12.12 5.14
N ASP A 174 -10.06 -11.22 4.16
CA ASP A 174 -11.23 -10.55 3.62
C ASP A 174 -11.11 -10.37 2.10
N ALA A 175 -12.24 -10.23 1.44
CA ALA A 175 -12.34 -10.07 0.00
C ALA A 175 -12.76 -8.66 -0.41
N LEU A 176 -12.14 -8.18 -1.48
CA LEU A 176 -12.52 -6.99 -2.22
C LEU A 176 -12.92 -7.38 -3.63
N PHE A 177 -13.90 -6.70 -4.21
CA PHE A 177 -14.31 -6.97 -5.58
C PHE A 177 -13.86 -5.83 -6.49
N VAL A 178 -13.25 -6.19 -7.61
CA VAL A 178 -12.78 -5.28 -8.65
C VAL A 178 -13.31 -5.70 -10.00
N SER A 179 -13.49 -4.74 -10.90
CA SER A 179 -13.82 -5.01 -12.30
C SER A 179 -12.54 -4.96 -13.13
N VAL A 180 -12.23 -6.02 -13.85
CA VAL A 180 -11.02 -6.12 -14.68
C VAL A 180 -11.42 -6.47 -16.10
N ARG A 181 -10.78 -5.83 -17.08
CA ARG A 181 -10.97 -6.18 -18.49
C ARG A 181 -10.12 -7.42 -18.80
N ASP A 182 -10.77 -8.43 -19.36
CA ASP A 182 -10.16 -9.67 -19.76
C ASP A 182 -10.75 -10.12 -21.11
N GLY A 183 -9.91 -10.33 -22.12
CA GLY A 183 -10.36 -10.75 -23.44
C GLY A 183 -11.44 -9.85 -24.10
N GLY A 184 -11.40 -8.53 -23.83
CA GLY A 184 -12.39 -7.56 -24.36
C GLY A 184 -13.64 -7.39 -23.52
N THR A 185 -13.90 -8.24 -22.54
CA THR A 185 -15.02 -8.15 -21.59
C THR A 185 -14.57 -7.64 -20.22
N VAL A 186 -15.49 -7.03 -19.47
CA VAL A 186 -15.21 -6.61 -18.08
C VAL A 186 -15.87 -7.61 -17.14
N SER A 187 -15.05 -8.33 -16.38
CA SER A 187 -15.49 -9.29 -15.38
C SER A 187 -15.21 -8.81 -13.96
N LYS A 188 -16.04 -9.26 -13.00
CA LYS A 188 -15.75 -9.06 -11.58
C LYS A 188 -14.80 -10.15 -11.09
N LYS A 189 -13.69 -9.74 -10.47
CA LYS A 189 -12.75 -10.63 -9.78
C LYS A 189 -12.73 -10.31 -8.30
N ALA A 190 -12.56 -11.33 -7.46
CA ALA A 190 -12.30 -11.15 -6.04
C ALA A 190 -10.78 -10.99 -5.81
N VAL A 191 -10.41 -10.03 -4.97
CA VAL A 191 -9.05 -9.85 -4.45
C VAL A 191 -9.09 -10.16 -2.97
N TYR A 192 -8.42 -11.20 -2.57
CA TYR A 192 -8.31 -11.64 -1.19
C TYR A 192 -7.07 -11.03 -0.56
N VAL A 193 -7.25 -10.46 0.62
CA VAL A 193 -6.20 -9.81 1.41
C VAL A 193 -6.05 -10.59 2.70
N ALA A 194 -4.86 -11.08 2.99
CA ALA A 194 -4.55 -11.68 4.28
C ALA A 194 -3.70 -10.71 5.11
N LEU A 195 -4.10 -10.46 6.35
CA LEU A 195 -3.43 -9.62 7.32
C LEU A 195 -3.06 -10.45 8.54
N GLY A 196 -1.79 -10.52 8.88
CA GLY A 196 -1.26 -11.20 10.06
C GLY A 196 -0.98 -10.24 11.22
N VAL A 197 -1.21 -10.71 12.43
CA VAL A 197 -0.73 -10.09 13.66
C VAL A 197 0.41 -10.94 14.19
N ARG A 198 1.59 -10.35 14.31
CA ARG A 198 2.80 -11.00 14.82
C ARG A 198 2.75 -11.19 16.34
N VAL A 199 3.66 -11.97 16.88
CA VAL A 199 3.76 -12.21 18.32
C VAL A 199 4.02 -10.94 19.12
N ASP A 200 4.70 -9.96 18.55
CA ASP A 200 4.92 -8.64 19.17
C ASP A 200 3.73 -7.68 19.07
N GLY A 201 2.62 -8.12 18.44
CA GLY A 201 1.41 -7.32 18.21
C GLY A 201 1.51 -6.38 17.01
N THR A 202 2.61 -6.35 16.29
CA THR A 202 2.70 -5.64 15.02
C THR A 202 1.88 -6.35 13.94
N ARG A 203 1.55 -5.63 12.89
CA ARG A 203 0.64 -6.10 11.86
C ARG A 203 1.28 -5.97 10.51
N GLU A 204 1.05 -6.94 9.65
CA GLU A 204 1.48 -6.87 8.27
C GLU A 204 0.48 -7.54 7.33
N VAL A 205 0.44 -7.08 6.08
CA VAL A 205 -0.31 -7.77 5.04
C VAL A 205 0.56 -8.91 4.51
N LEU A 206 0.06 -10.12 4.63
CA LEU A 206 0.78 -11.35 4.26
C LEU A 206 0.83 -11.53 2.74
N GLY A 207 -0.21 -11.10 2.05
CA GLY A 207 -0.28 -11.20 0.59
C GLY A 207 -1.63 -10.79 0.03
N LEU A 208 -1.67 -10.80 -1.31
CA LEU A 208 -2.83 -10.54 -2.16
C LEU A 208 -2.98 -11.72 -3.13
N TRP A 209 -4.19 -12.23 -3.28
CA TRP A 209 -4.50 -13.26 -4.28
C TRP A 209 -5.76 -12.86 -5.03
N MET A 210 -5.74 -13.00 -6.34
CA MET A 210 -6.86 -12.65 -7.20
C MET A 210 -7.35 -13.88 -7.92
N ASP A 211 -8.66 -14.09 -7.91
CA ASP A 211 -9.29 -15.14 -8.68
C ASP A 211 -10.71 -14.74 -9.12
N ALA A 212 -11.18 -15.34 -10.20
CA ALA A 212 -12.55 -15.18 -10.68
C ALA A 212 -13.53 -16.12 -9.95
N THR A 213 -13.02 -17.22 -9.38
CA THR A 213 -13.81 -18.25 -8.72
C THR A 213 -13.26 -18.56 -7.33
N GLU A 214 -14.14 -18.51 -6.33
CA GLU A 214 -13.84 -18.93 -4.97
C GLU A 214 -14.16 -20.43 -4.80
N GLY A 215 -13.25 -21.16 -4.15
CA GLY A 215 -13.47 -22.58 -3.86
C GLY A 215 -12.33 -23.20 -3.07
N ALA A 216 -12.52 -24.43 -2.59
CA ALA A 216 -11.55 -25.12 -1.74
C ALA A 216 -10.14 -25.23 -2.36
N ARG A 217 -10.05 -25.44 -3.69
CA ARG A 217 -8.75 -25.50 -4.39
C ARG A 217 -8.01 -24.16 -4.38
N PHE A 218 -8.72 -23.05 -4.54
CA PHE A 218 -8.15 -21.72 -4.44
C PHE A 218 -7.57 -21.49 -3.04
N TRP A 219 -8.36 -21.79 -2.01
CA TRP A 219 -7.95 -21.60 -0.63
C TRP A 219 -6.77 -22.48 -0.23
N LEU A 220 -6.76 -23.74 -0.68
CA LEU A 220 -5.62 -24.62 -0.45
C LEU A 220 -4.33 -24.05 -1.07
N ARG A 221 -4.40 -23.48 -2.28
CA ARG A 221 -3.28 -22.81 -2.93
C ARG A 221 -2.80 -21.62 -2.11
N VAL A 222 -3.70 -20.75 -1.63
CA VAL A 222 -3.35 -19.59 -0.78
C VAL A 222 -2.67 -20.02 0.51
N LEU A 223 -3.21 -21.01 1.19
CA LEU A 223 -2.66 -21.50 2.45
C LEU A 223 -1.33 -22.23 2.28
N THR A 224 -1.18 -22.95 1.17
CA THR A 224 0.09 -23.59 0.79
C THR A 224 1.15 -22.53 0.48
N ASP A 225 0.80 -21.44 -0.22
CA ASP A 225 1.71 -20.32 -0.45
C ASP A 225 2.19 -19.73 0.88
N LEU A 226 1.29 -19.47 1.83
CA LEU A 226 1.64 -18.98 3.15
C LEU A 226 2.59 -19.93 3.91
N LYS A 227 2.36 -21.24 3.84
CA LYS A 227 3.25 -22.25 4.43
C LYS A 227 4.63 -22.26 3.78
N ASN A 228 4.69 -22.24 2.45
CA ASN A 228 5.94 -22.24 1.70
C ASN A 228 6.78 -21.00 1.99
N ARG A 229 6.15 -19.91 2.36
CA ARG A 229 6.79 -18.65 2.77
C ARG A 229 7.18 -18.61 4.24
N GLY A 230 6.99 -19.69 4.99
CA GLY A 230 7.53 -19.87 6.33
C GLY A 230 6.52 -19.98 7.46
N ILE A 231 5.22 -19.75 7.25
CA ILE A 231 4.22 -19.86 8.32
C ILE A 231 4.09 -21.34 8.75
N GLN A 232 4.38 -21.60 10.00
CA GLN A 232 4.27 -22.92 10.60
C GLN A 232 3.00 -23.05 11.45
N ASP A 233 2.58 -21.99 12.12
CA ASP A 233 1.44 -22.02 13.03
C ASP A 233 0.61 -20.73 13.01
N ILE A 234 -0.72 -20.91 13.15
CA ILE A 234 -1.70 -19.84 13.28
C ILE A 234 -2.66 -20.24 14.39
N PHE A 235 -2.96 -19.35 15.35
CA PHE A 235 -3.91 -19.69 16.42
C PHE A 235 -5.35 -19.43 15.98
N PHE A 236 -5.62 -18.24 15.42
CA PHE A 236 -6.93 -17.86 14.93
C PHE A 236 -6.88 -17.41 13.47
N VAL A 237 -7.82 -17.91 12.68
CA VAL A 237 -8.09 -17.39 11.34
C VAL A 237 -9.47 -16.77 11.32
N CYS A 238 -9.53 -15.45 11.17
CA CYS A 238 -10.78 -14.70 11.09
C CYS A 238 -11.13 -14.44 9.62
N CYS A 239 -12.27 -14.94 9.17
CA CYS A 239 -12.73 -14.80 7.78
C CYS A 239 -14.23 -14.47 7.71
N ASP A 240 -14.68 -14.00 6.53
CA ASP A 240 -16.09 -13.79 6.22
C ASP A 240 -16.61 -15.03 5.49
N GLY A 241 -17.24 -15.98 6.22
CA GLY A 241 -18.04 -17.10 5.69
C GLY A 241 -17.69 -17.62 4.28
N LEU A 242 -16.40 -17.73 3.98
CA LEU A 242 -15.86 -18.06 2.66
C LEU A 242 -16.10 -19.54 2.36
N SER A 243 -16.65 -19.84 1.17
CA SER A 243 -16.98 -21.21 0.78
C SER A 243 -15.75 -22.10 0.62
N GLY A 244 -15.73 -23.26 1.29
CA GLY A 244 -14.61 -24.22 1.24
C GLY A 244 -13.34 -23.79 2.00
N PHE A 245 -13.38 -22.63 2.67
CA PHE A 245 -12.24 -22.12 3.42
C PHE A 245 -11.98 -22.89 4.74
N PRO A 246 -13.00 -23.22 5.57
CA PRO A 246 -12.77 -24.00 6.77
C PRO A 246 -12.07 -25.34 6.49
N GLN A 247 -12.48 -26.06 5.47
CA GLN A 247 -11.88 -27.36 5.07
C GLN A 247 -10.42 -27.19 4.60
N ALA A 248 -10.12 -26.09 3.90
CA ALA A 248 -8.77 -25.80 3.47
C ALA A 248 -7.86 -25.46 4.67
N ILE A 249 -8.38 -24.73 5.69
CA ILE A 249 -7.65 -24.43 6.93
C ILE A 249 -7.38 -25.72 7.72
N GLU A 250 -8.36 -26.59 7.91
CA GLU A 250 -8.17 -27.87 8.61
C GLU A 250 -7.07 -28.71 7.95
N THR A 251 -6.96 -28.66 6.63
CA THR A 251 -5.90 -29.35 5.89
C THR A 251 -4.54 -28.70 6.05
N ALA A 252 -4.46 -27.39 5.95
CA ALA A 252 -3.17 -26.67 5.96
C ALA A 252 -2.67 -26.36 7.38
N PHE A 253 -3.57 -25.96 8.28
CA PHE A 253 -3.28 -25.56 9.65
C PHE A 253 -4.28 -26.20 10.63
N PRO A 254 -4.17 -27.51 10.89
CA PRO A 254 -5.18 -28.28 11.65
C PRO A 254 -5.35 -27.81 13.10
N ARG A 255 -4.38 -27.07 13.65
CA ARG A 255 -4.46 -26.51 15.00
C ARG A 255 -5.01 -25.08 15.03
N ALA A 256 -5.34 -24.50 13.88
CA ALA A 256 -5.91 -23.16 13.80
C ALA A 256 -7.40 -23.17 14.10
N ILE A 257 -7.86 -22.18 14.86
CA ILE A 257 -9.27 -21.99 15.16
C ILE A 257 -9.86 -21.04 14.11
N VAL A 258 -10.84 -21.53 13.36
CA VAL A 258 -11.57 -20.71 12.39
C VAL A 258 -12.63 -19.90 13.11
N GLN A 259 -12.63 -18.61 12.92
CA GLN A 259 -13.56 -17.67 13.53
C GLN A 259 -14.27 -16.85 12.46
N THR A 260 -15.58 -16.91 12.40
CA THR A 260 -16.37 -16.02 11.55
C THR A 260 -16.29 -14.58 12.03
N CYS A 261 -16.06 -13.66 11.10
CA CYS A 261 -15.96 -12.24 11.39
C CYS A 261 -17.31 -11.67 11.89
N ILE A 262 -17.37 -11.30 13.16
CA ILE A 262 -18.57 -10.74 13.79
C ILE A 262 -19.04 -9.46 13.10
N VAL A 263 -18.13 -8.61 12.66
CA VAL A 263 -18.48 -7.36 11.96
C VAL A 263 -19.18 -7.65 10.63
N HIS A 264 -18.77 -8.69 9.92
CA HIS A 264 -19.45 -9.11 8.70
C HIS A 264 -20.84 -9.68 9.01
N MET A 265 -21.00 -10.44 10.10
CA MET A 265 -22.31 -10.90 10.55
C MET A 265 -23.25 -9.74 10.91
N ILE A 266 -22.76 -8.74 11.65
CA ILE A 266 -23.53 -7.53 11.96
C ILE A 266 -23.91 -6.80 10.67
N ARG A 267 -22.97 -6.62 9.75
CA ARG A 267 -23.21 -5.94 8.47
C ARG A 267 -24.22 -6.69 7.59
N ALA A 268 -24.14 -8.02 7.57
CA ALA A 268 -25.13 -8.87 6.89
C ALA A 268 -26.53 -8.72 7.53
N SER A 269 -26.60 -8.69 8.86
CA SER A 269 -27.84 -8.45 9.62
C SER A 269 -28.49 -7.12 9.23
N LEU A 270 -27.69 -6.05 9.15
CA LEU A 270 -28.19 -4.70 8.86
C LEU A 270 -28.73 -4.50 7.43
N ARG A 271 -28.52 -5.46 6.52
CA ARG A 271 -29.17 -5.45 5.20
C ARG A 271 -30.68 -5.62 5.31
N TYR A 272 -31.14 -6.31 6.35
CA TYR A 272 -32.55 -6.58 6.61
C TYR A 272 -33.22 -5.52 7.51
N VAL A 273 -32.46 -4.54 8.03
CA VAL A 273 -32.90 -3.60 9.05
C VAL A 273 -33.08 -2.21 8.47
N THR A 274 -34.22 -1.58 8.74
CA THR A 274 -34.52 -0.20 8.36
C THR A 274 -33.55 0.79 9.03
N ALA A 275 -33.29 1.92 8.39
CA ALA A 275 -32.32 2.90 8.89
C ALA A 275 -32.60 3.37 10.34
N GLY A 276 -33.89 3.55 10.70
CA GLY A 276 -34.30 3.99 12.03
C GLY A 276 -33.96 3.01 13.16
N ASP A 277 -34.04 1.71 12.88
CA ASP A 277 -33.82 0.68 13.90
C ASP A 277 -32.37 0.18 13.98
N ARG A 278 -31.52 0.53 13.01
CA ARG A 278 -30.14 0.01 12.96
C ARG A 278 -29.37 0.16 14.26
N LYS A 279 -29.46 1.33 14.88
CA LYS A 279 -28.75 1.61 16.15
C LYS A 279 -29.21 0.70 17.28
N LEU A 280 -30.52 0.46 17.41
CA LEU A 280 -31.12 -0.37 18.45
C LEU A 280 -30.84 -1.86 18.20
N VAL A 281 -30.94 -2.29 16.93
CA VAL A 281 -30.62 -3.68 16.54
C VAL A 281 -29.15 -3.97 16.80
N VAL A 282 -28.22 -3.07 16.43
CA VAL A 282 -26.78 -3.24 16.72
C VAL A 282 -26.52 -3.34 18.21
N ALA A 283 -27.20 -2.52 19.03
CA ALA A 283 -27.06 -2.59 20.48
C ALA A 283 -27.51 -3.97 21.02
N SER A 284 -28.67 -4.49 20.57
CA SER A 284 -29.14 -5.82 20.98
C SER A 284 -28.23 -6.96 20.47
N LEU A 285 -27.67 -6.83 19.26
CA LEU A 285 -26.70 -7.82 18.74
C LEU A 285 -25.38 -7.77 19.53
N ARG A 286 -25.00 -6.60 20.04
CA ARG A 286 -23.79 -6.47 20.86
C ARG A 286 -23.85 -7.33 22.11
N ASP A 287 -24.99 -7.39 22.76
CA ASP A 287 -25.17 -8.18 23.98
C ASP A 287 -24.87 -9.67 23.74
N ILE A 288 -25.11 -10.18 22.51
CA ILE A 288 -24.84 -11.57 22.15
C ILE A 288 -23.32 -11.82 22.11
N TYR A 289 -22.56 -11.04 21.33
CA TYR A 289 -21.15 -11.32 21.11
C TYR A 289 -20.21 -10.75 22.22
N THR A 290 -20.74 -9.96 23.15
CA THR A 290 -19.98 -9.51 24.33
C THR A 290 -20.34 -10.29 25.59
N ALA A 291 -21.24 -11.26 25.50
CA ALA A 291 -21.62 -12.12 26.62
C ALA A 291 -20.41 -12.87 27.20
N ASP A 292 -20.39 -13.08 28.52
CA ASP A 292 -19.26 -13.71 29.20
C ASP A 292 -19.16 -15.21 28.95
N THR A 293 -20.28 -15.87 28.70
CA THR A 293 -20.37 -17.32 28.41
C THR A 293 -21.27 -17.58 27.20
N GLU A 294 -21.22 -18.80 26.67
CA GLU A 294 -22.08 -19.21 25.58
C GLU A 294 -23.56 -19.24 26.01
N GLU A 295 -23.85 -19.66 27.25
CA GLU A 295 -25.21 -19.68 27.78
C GLU A 295 -25.79 -18.26 27.89
N ALA A 296 -24.96 -17.30 28.31
CA ALA A 296 -25.35 -15.89 28.36
C ALA A 296 -25.57 -15.32 26.94
N ALA A 297 -24.78 -15.75 25.96
CA ALA A 297 -24.98 -15.38 24.56
C ALA A 297 -26.28 -15.95 23.98
N VAL A 298 -26.62 -17.20 24.30
CA VAL A 298 -27.92 -17.79 23.93
C VAL A 298 -29.07 -17.01 24.53
N ALA A 299 -29.00 -16.69 25.84
CA ALA A 299 -30.04 -15.90 26.54
C ALA A 299 -30.18 -14.50 25.87
N ALA A 300 -29.07 -13.87 25.47
CA ALA A 300 -29.10 -12.59 24.77
C ALA A 300 -29.74 -12.71 23.36
N LEU A 301 -29.48 -13.81 22.63
CA LEU A 301 -30.13 -14.08 21.35
C LEU A 301 -31.64 -14.33 21.52
N ASP A 302 -32.06 -15.03 22.57
CA ASP A 302 -33.48 -15.24 22.89
C ASP A 302 -34.16 -13.91 23.29
N ALA A 303 -33.46 -13.02 23.98
CA ALA A 303 -33.94 -11.67 24.27
C ALA A 303 -34.02 -10.82 22.96
N PHE A 304 -33.08 -10.98 22.06
CA PHE A 304 -33.13 -10.37 20.74
C PHE A 304 -34.38 -10.84 19.99
N ASP A 305 -34.67 -12.13 19.98
CA ASP A 305 -35.82 -12.69 19.29
C ASP A 305 -37.16 -12.17 19.88
N LYS A 306 -37.29 -12.14 21.19
CA LYS A 306 -38.48 -11.56 21.84
C LYS A 306 -38.77 -10.15 21.38
N ARG A 307 -37.73 -9.38 21.07
CA ARG A 307 -37.88 -7.96 20.68
C ARG A 307 -38.01 -7.78 19.16
N TRP A 308 -37.29 -8.56 18.37
CA TRP A 308 -37.07 -8.24 16.97
C TRP A 308 -37.53 -9.32 15.98
N LEU A 309 -37.87 -10.57 16.45
CA LEU A 309 -38.18 -11.70 15.53
C LEU A 309 -39.34 -11.38 14.62
N THR A 310 -40.42 -10.73 15.12
CA THR A 310 -41.57 -10.35 14.32
C THR A 310 -41.22 -9.36 13.20
N LYS A 311 -40.31 -8.42 13.48
CA LYS A 311 -39.96 -7.36 12.53
C LYS A 311 -38.78 -7.74 11.63
N TYR A 312 -37.81 -8.51 12.16
CA TYR A 312 -36.58 -8.87 11.47
C TYR A 312 -36.21 -10.35 11.61
N PRO A 313 -37.09 -11.27 11.16
CA PRO A 313 -36.88 -12.71 11.33
C PRO A 313 -35.61 -13.22 10.64
N SER A 314 -35.21 -12.58 9.53
CA SER A 314 -33.99 -12.93 8.80
C SER A 314 -32.71 -12.71 9.62
N VAL A 315 -32.71 -11.73 10.53
CA VAL A 315 -31.55 -11.49 11.41
C VAL A 315 -31.39 -12.62 12.41
N SER A 316 -32.47 -13.01 13.10
CA SER A 316 -32.46 -14.15 14.02
C SER A 316 -32.04 -15.44 13.33
N LYS A 317 -32.65 -15.73 12.18
CA LYS A 317 -32.27 -16.90 11.37
C LYS A 317 -30.81 -16.94 11.01
N LEU A 318 -30.24 -15.79 10.62
CA LEU A 318 -28.82 -15.67 10.28
C LEU A 318 -27.92 -16.03 11.48
N TRP A 319 -28.20 -15.47 12.68
CA TRP A 319 -27.39 -15.73 13.87
C TRP A 319 -27.54 -17.17 14.38
N ARG A 320 -28.73 -17.73 14.37
CA ARG A 320 -28.96 -19.13 14.76
C ARG A 320 -28.31 -20.11 13.80
N SER A 321 -28.40 -19.87 12.49
CA SER A 321 -27.80 -20.77 11.47
C SER A 321 -26.28 -20.79 11.47
N ARG A 322 -25.64 -19.72 11.94
CA ARG A 322 -24.19 -19.61 12.03
C ARG A 322 -23.66 -19.67 13.46
N TRP A 323 -24.46 -20.14 14.40
CA TRP A 323 -24.10 -20.16 15.83
C TRP A 323 -22.73 -20.81 16.05
N ASN A 324 -22.54 -22.02 15.58
CA ASN A 324 -21.31 -22.79 15.76
C ASN A 324 -20.08 -22.19 15.02
N GLU A 325 -20.30 -21.31 14.05
CA GLU A 325 -19.20 -20.67 13.31
C GLU A 325 -18.69 -19.42 14.03
N PHE A 326 -19.53 -18.74 14.84
CA PHE A 326 -19.12 -17.52 15.50
C PHE A 326 -18.82 -17.69 16.99
N THR A 327 -19.41 -18.67 17.69
CA THR A 327 -19.25 -18.86 19.14
C THR A 327 -17.90 -19.40 19.63
N PRO A 328 -17.03 -20.02 18.83
CA PRO A 328 -15.76 -20.56 19.33
C PRO A 328 -14.92 -19.56 20.12
N PHE A 329 -14.99 -18.26 19.79
CA PHE A 329 -14.24 -17.24 20.53
C PHE A 329 -14.75 -16.99 21.95
N LEU A 330 -16.01 -17.34 22.27
CA LEU A 330 -16.59 -17.18 23.60
C LEU A 330 -15.89 -18.04 24.67
N ALA A 331 -15.24 -19.13 24.26
CA ALA A 331 -14.42 -19.97 25.13
C ALA A 331 -13.12 -19.28 25.61
N PHE A 332 -12.80 -18.11 25.08
CA PHE A 332 -11.53 -17.42 25.38
C PHE A 332 -11.74 -16.21 26.31
N PRO A 333 -10.69 -15.80 27.06
CA PRO A 333 -10.72 -14.61 27.89
C PRO A 333 -11.09 -13.34 27.12
N LYS A 334 -11.69 -12.38 27.82
CA LYS A 334 -12.21 -11.12 27.25
C LYS A 334 -11.15 -10.35 26.45
N GLU A 335 -9.88 -10.43 26.84
CA GLU A 335 -8.76 -9.76 26.21
C GLU A 335 -8.54 -10.32 24.79
N ILE A 336 -8.54 -11.64 24.64
CA ILE A 336 -8.44 -12.32 23.34
C ILE A 336 -9.68 -12.01 22.50
N ARG A 337 -10.88 -12.17 23.09
CA ARG A 337 -12.15 -11.89 22.41
C ARG A 337 -12.18 -10.47 21.86
N THR A 338 -11.75 -9.49 22.68
CA THR A 338 -11.73 -8.08 22.26
C THR A 338 -10.88 -7.88 21.00
N ILE A 339 -9.71 -8.53 20.89
CA ILE A 339 -8.89 -8.43 19.69
C ILE A 339 -9.57 -9.10 18.50
N LEU A 340 -10.18 -10.27 18.68
CA LEU A 340 -10.83 -11.01 17.60
C LEU A 340 -12.03 -10.28 17.00
N TYR A 341 -12.88 -9.64 17.82
CA TYR A 341 -14.03 -8.91 17.29
C TYR A 341 -13.77 -7.42 16.99
N THR A 342 -12.67 -6.85 17.46
CA THR A 342 -12.26 -5.50 17.04
C THR A 342 -11.50 -5.56 15.69
N THR A 343 -12.16 -6.10 14.68
CA THR A 343 -11.59 -6.24 13.32
C THR A 343 -11.35 -4.92 12.59
N ASN A 344 -11.38 -3.79 13.32
CA ASN A 344 -11.14 -2.46 12.78
C ASN A 344 -9.88 -2.34 11.92
N VAL A 345 -8.93 -3.31 12.05
CA VAL A 345 -7.66 -3.27 11.34
C VAL A 345 -7.84 -3.64 9.88
N ILE A 346 -8.40 -4.84 9.61
CA ILE A 346 -8.64 -5.28 8.23
C ILE A 346 -9.71 -4.40 7.56
N GLU A 347 -10.70 -3.96 8.34
CA GLU A 347 -11.71 -3.03 7.83
C GLU A 347 -11.13 -1.66 7.47
N SER A 348 -10.26 -1.11 8.31
CA SER A 348 -9.56 0.15 8.02
C SER A 348 -8.69 0.02 6.78
N LEU A 349 -7.96 -1.10 6.62
CA LEU A 349 -7.21 -1.40 5.43
C LEU A 349 -8.14 -1.47 4.22
N ASN A 350 -9.20 -2.28 4.29
CA ASN A 350 -10.15 -2.43 3.19
C ASN A 350 -10.87 -1.14 2.82
N PHE A 351 -11.13 -0.27 3.78
CA PHE A 351 -11.64 1.07 3.49
C PHE A 351 -10.65 1.87 2.64
N GLN A 352 -9.36 1.85 2.98
CA GLN A 352 -8.32 2.53 2.20
C GLN A 352 -8.17 1.93 0.80
N LEU A 353 -8.17 0.59 0.69
CA LEU A 353 -8.11 -0.11 -0.59
C LEU A 353 -9.34 0.22 -1.46
N ARG A 354 -10.55 0.16 -0.90
CA ARG A 354 -11.79 0.55 -1.62
C ARG A 354 -11.77 2.00 -2.07
N LYS A 355 -11.14 2.91 -1.30
CA LYS A 355 -11.05 4.33 -1.66
C LYS A 355 -10.27 4.54 -2.97
N VAL A 356 -9.23 3.76 -3.22
CA VAL A 356 -8.42 3.86 -4.44
C VAL A 356 -8.99 3.02 -5.60
N LEU A 357 -9.79 1.98 -5.30
CA LEU A 357 -10.40 1.13 -6.31
C LEU A 357 -11.69 1.72 -6.88
N ARG A 358 -12.56 2.28 -6.02
CA ARG A 358 -13.91 2.77 -6.42
C ARG A 358 -13.93 3.82 -7.52
N PRO A 359 -13.02 4.81 -7.58
CA PRO A 359 -13.02 5.81 -8.64
C PRO A 359 -12.72 5.22 -10.02
N LYS A 360 -12.10 4.03 -10.06
CA LYS A 360 -11.76 3.33 -11.29
C LYS A 360 -12.91 2.38 -11.64
N GLY A 361 -13.68 2.70 -12.67
CA GLY A 361 -14.80 1.87 -13.11
C GLY A 361 -14.37 0.42 -13.42
N HIS A 362 -13.24 0.27 -14.11
CA HIS A 362 -12.58 -1.02 -14.36
C HIS A 362 -11.06 -0.83 -14.51
N PHE A 363 -10.33 -1.91 -14.31
CA PHE A 363 -8.88 -1.98 -14.52
C PHE A 363 -8.58 -2.62 -15.88
N PRO A 364 -7.52 -2.19 -16.59
CA PRO A 364 -7.14 -2.78 -17.86
C PRO A 364 -6.58 -4.21 -17.70
N THR A 365 -5.89 -4.50 -16.61
CA THR A 365 -5.25 -5.80 -16.32
C THR A 365 -5.22 -6.10 -14.83
N ASP A 366 -4.97 -7.36 -14.45
CA ASP A 366 -4.75 -7.78 -13.08
C ASP A 366 -3.50 -7.11 -12.47
N ASP A 367 -2.46 -6.88 -13.27
CA ASP A 367 -1.25 -6.17 -12.86
C ASP A 367 -1.55 -4.73 -12.43
N ALA A 368 -2.46 -4.05 -13.12
CA ALA A 368 -2.87 -2.69 -12.74
C ALA A 368 -3.56 -2.67 -11.37
N VAL A 369 -4.34 -3.71 -11.03
CA VAL A 369 -4.93 -3.90 -9.70
C VAL A 369 -3.82 -4.16 -8.67
N THR A 370 -2.91 -5.08 -8.97
CA THR A 370 -1.80 -5.46 -8.08
C THR A 370 -0.94 -4.25 -7.73
N LYS A 371 -0.52 -3.45 -8.71
CA LYS A 371 0.28 -2.24 -8.51
C LYS A 371 -0.36 -1.27 -7.51
N ILE A 372 -1.63 -0.93 -7.74
CA ILE A 372 -2.31 0.07 -6.91
C ILE A 372 -2.55 -0.44 -5.50
N LEU A 373 -2.91 -1.71 -5.35
CA LEU A 373 -3.13 -2.33 -4.05
C LEU A 373 -1.82 -2.44 -3.26
N TYR A 374 -0.74 -2.90 -3.90
CA TYR A 374 0.58 -2.98 -3.28
C TYR A 374 1.03 -1.61 -2.73
N LEU A 375 1.02 -0.56 -3.56
CA LEU A 375 1.41 0.79 -3.14
C LEU A 375 0.52 1.33 -2.01
N THR A 376 -0.79 1.04 -2.07
CA THR A 376 -1.73 1.46 -1.02
C THR A 376 -1.45 0.74 0.29
N ILE A 377 -1.13 -0.56 0.24
CA ILE A 377 -0.78 -1.39 1.40
C ILE A 377 0.52 -0.88 2.04
N GLN A 378 1.58 -0.67 1.26
CA GLN A 378 2.85 -0.16 1.77
C GLN A 378 2.64 1.16 2.53
N ARG A 379 1.87 2.07 1.94
CA ARG A 379 1.53 3.35 2.57
C ARG A 379 0.67 3.21 3.83
N ALA A 380 -0.26 2.25 3.86
CA ALA A 380 -1.11 1.99 5.01
C ALA A 380 -0.29 1.44 6.19
N GLN A 381 0.61 0.48 5.93
CA GLN A 381 1.44 -0.17 6.94
C GLN A 381 2.35 0.81 7.69
N LEU A 382 2.88 1.85 7.03
CA LEU A 382 3.69 2.91 7.67
C LEU A 382 2.97 3.64 8.81
N ARG A 383 1.64 3.60 8.84
CA ARG A 383 0.82 4.29 9.85
C ARG A 383 0.34 3.39 10.98
N TRP A 384 0.57 2.10 10.87
CA TRP A 384 0.09 1.16 11.87
C TRP A 384 0.94 1.21 13.12
N LYS A 385 0.26 1.36 14.25
CA LYS A 385 0.87 1.30 15.57
C LYS A 385 0.18 0.20 16.38
N PRO A 386 0.93 -0.68 17.04
CA PRO A 386 0.34 -1.69 17.91
C PRO A 386 -0.24 -1.04 19.16
N ASN A 387 -1.40 -1.54 19.64
CA ASN A 387 -1.90 -1.20 20.96
C ASN A 387 -1.19 -2.10 21.98
N LYS A 388 -0.04 -1.66 22.47
CA LYS A 388 0.83 -2.46 23.35
C LYS A 388 0.12 -2.94 24.63
N ASN A 389 -0.75 -2.12 25.21
CA ASN A 389 -1.42 -2.46 26.47
C ASN A 389 -2.47 -3.58 26.29
N LEU A 390 -3.27 -3.51 25.25
CA LEU A 390 -4.26 -4.55 24.95
C LEU A 390 -3.57 -5.83 24.50
N TRP A 391 -2.55 -5.70 23.63
CA TRP A 391 -1.82 -6.82 23.11
C TRP A 391 -1.04 -7.58 24.19
N GLY A 392 -0.33 -6.88 25.07
CA GLY A 392 0.43 -7.52 26.15
C GLY A 392 -0.43 -8.38 27.09
N ARG A 393 -1.64 -7.89 27.40
CA ARG A 393 -2.61 -8.71 28.19
C ARG A 393 -3.08 -9.93 27.44
N ALA A 394 -3.42 -9.79 26.16
CA ALA A 394 -3.83 -10.92 25.35
C ALA A 394 -2.70 -11.93 25.11
N LEU A 395 -1.46 -11.46 24.94
CA LEU A 395 -0.29 -12.34 24.77
C LEU A 395 -0.06 -13.22 25.99
N ALA A 396 -0.23 -12.69 27.20
CA ALA A 396 -0.17 -13.48 28.43
C ALA A 396 -1.20 -14.61 28.42
N HIS A 397 -2.44 -14.34 28.00
CA HIS A 397 -3.46 -15.38 27.84
C HIS A 397 -3.14 -16.37 26.73
N PHE A 398 -2.59 -15.89 25.58
CA PHE A 398 -2.12 -16.79 24.52
C PHE A 398 -1.04 -17.74 25.01
N ALA A 399 -0.09 -17.25 25.81
CA ALA A 399 0.97 -18.10 26.38
C ALA A 399 0.43 -19.22 27.27
N ILE A 400 -0.62 -18.97 28.05
CA ILE A 400 -1.26 -19.97 28.91
C ILE A 400 -2.10 -20.94 28.05
N MET A 401 -2.93 -20.43 27.14
CA MET A 401 -3.92 -21.27 26.43
C MET A 401 -3.32 -22.03 25.25
N PHE A 402 -2.25 -21.54 24.70
CA PHE A 402 -1.54 -22.13 23.56
C PHE A 402 -0.11 -22.51 23.98
N GLU A 403 0.00 -23.16 25.14
CA GLU A 403 1.27 -23.62 25.70
C GLU A 403 2.07 -24.40 24.63
N ASN A 404 3.39 -24.18 24.57
CA ASN A 404 4.31 -24.75 23.59
C ASN A 404 4.06 -24.34 22.10
N ARG A 405 3.26 -23.31 21.84
CA ARG A 405 3.03 -22.80 20.48
C ARG A 405 3.62 -21.40 20.26
N LEU A 406 3.97 -20.69 21.33
CA LEU A 406 4.71 -19.43 21.26
C LEU A 406 6.22 -19.70 21.39
N PRO A 407 7.08 -18.89 20.75
CA PRO A 407 8.52 -18.95 20.98
C PRO A 407 8.83 -18.61 22.43
N ALA A 408 9.84 -19.28 22.99
CA ALA A 408 10.30 -19.06 24.37
C ALA A 408 10.87 -17.64 24.56
#